data_7749adba2bebe83b13c3439728638967
#
_entry.id   7749adba2bebe83b13c3439728638967
#
_cell.length_a   1.000
_cell.length_b   1.000
_cell.length_c   1.000
_cell.angle_alpha   90.00
_cell.angle_beta   90.00
_cell.angle_gamma   90.00
#
_symmetry.space_group_name_H-M   'P 1'
#
loop_
_entity.id
_entity.type
_entity.pdbx_description
1 polymer ?
#
loop_
_entity_poly.entity_id
_entity_poly.type
_entity_poly.pdbx_seq_one_letter_code
_entity_poly.pdbx_strand_id
1 'polypeptide(L)'
;MSTLAVSAHTPAFRRPTMPTARCLHHMMRGHLAIRGDLVAATGLSQPTVTRAVTSLVGAGLIHERPDLVRAAGPGRPRIPLEMAPTPWLHIGAAITEDGGTLGFFDTRGRILRETTFPLGTDTPDTAEHLIAGIHRLLSRLAVPVADIGVAATAPHTGFLGERLTEEFGAPVTVGDLTASLAAAELLTTDATTDPILIIHLDRGLTLAVANDNGVTTHPVDSDLGPESLARHLTNADILPGQKRRGFTGLLPAETPQSPELRLLLDERARELGETVARLTQDTGARTVVLAGPGFTVDPDGYRKLAATVNPNVDKRTAIRIIPDAATLARAAARTVALDRLLSDPVAVHAGLVDRNQL
;
A
#
# COMPACT_ATOMS: atom_id res chain seq x y z
N MET A 1 23.96 29.81 -3.03
CA MET A 1 23.05 28.95 -2.26
C MET A 1 22.18 28.21 -3.27
N SER A 2 22.57 27.00 -3.60
CA SER A 2 21.81 26.17 -4.56
C SER A 2 20.73 25.45 -3.77
N THR A 3 19.52 25.94 -3.84
CA THR A 3 18.33 25.24 -3.30
C THR A 3 18.19 23.97 -4.15
N LEU A 4 18.58 22.83 -3.60
CA LEU A 4 18.24 21.53 -4.19
C LEU A 4 16.71 21.50 -4.28
N ALA A 5 16.19 21.63 -5.48
CA ALA A 5 14.75 21.50 -5.73
C ALA A 5 14.36 20.05 -5.39
N VAL A 6 13.78 19.87 -4.21
CA VAL A 6 13.18 18.59 -3.83
C VAL A 6 11.88 18.49 -4.64
N SER A 7 11.87 17.65 -5.66
CA SER A 7 10.68 17.42 -6.49
C SER A 7 9.91 16.19 -5.97
N ALA A 8 8.59 16.21 -6.19
CA ALA A 8 7.77 15.03 -5.93
C ALA A 8 8.24 13.86 -6.81
N HIS A 9 8.35 12.68 -6.23
CA HIS A 9 8.78 11.47 -6.91
C HIS A 9 7.59 10.58 -7.25
N THR A 10 7.69 9.90 -8.39
CA THR A 10 6.77 8.80 -8.73
C THR A 10 7.29 7.53 -8.07
N PRO A 11 6.45 6.75 -7.38
CA PRO A 11 6.88 5.52 -6.72
C PRO A 11 7.32 4.47 -7.75
N ALA A 12 8.29 3.65 -7.37
CA ALA A 12 8.79 2.58 -8.21
C ALA A 12 7.85 1.37 -8.24
N PHE A 13 7.15 1.12 -7.15
CA PHE A 13 6.20 0.01 -6.95
C PHE A 13 6.65 -1.30 -7.58
N ARG A 14 7.86 -1.73 -7.25
CA ARG A 14 8.46 -2.98 -7.76
C ARG A 14 9.23 -3.68 -6.65
N ARG A 15 9.53 -4.95 -6.87
CA ARG A 15 10.46 -5.68 -5.99
C ARG A 15 11.82 -5.00 -5.95
N PRO A 16 12.49 -4.95 -4.79
CA PRO A 16 13.83 -4.41 -4.68
C PRO A 16 14.80 -5.07 -5.66
N THR A 17 15.51 -4.27 -6.45
CA THR A 17 16.48 -4.76 -7.44
C THR A 17 17.92 -4.60 -6.98
N MET A 18 18.21 -3.51 -6.24
CA MET A 18 19.55 -3.26 -5.72
C MET A 18 19.93 -4.28 -4.63
N PRO A 19 21.18 -4.75 -4.58
CA PRO A 19 21.61 -5.72 -3.58
C PRO A 19 21.35 -5.29 -2.13
N THR A 20 21.57 -4.02 -1.80
CA THR A 20 21.28 -3.43 -0.48
C THR A 20 19.78 -3.48 -0.16
N ALA A 21 18.94 -3.08 -1.10
CA ALA A 21 17.49 -3.08 -0.96
C ALA A 21 16.93 -4.51 -0.83
N ARG A 22 17.45 -5.48 -1.60
CA ARG A 22 17.06 -6.90 -1.50
C ARG A 22 17.40 -7.49 -0.13
N CYS A 23 18.61 -7.22 0.37
CA CYS A 23 19.03 -7.68 1.70
C CYS A 23 18.16 -7.01 2.79
N LEU A 24 17.95 -5.69 2.71
CA LEU A 24 17.12 -4.97 3.68
C LEU A 24 15.68 -5.48 3.69
N HIS A 25 15.06 -5.65 2.52
CA HIS A 25 13.69 -6.15 2.39
C HIS A 25 13.52 -7.54 3.04
N HIS A 26 14.48 -8.44 2.82
CA HIS A 26 14.46 -9.74 3.49
C HIS A 26 14.53 -9.58 5.01
N MET A 27 15.40 -8.71 5.52
CA MET A 27 15.56 -8.48 6.96
C MET A 27 14.33 -7.79 7.59
N MET A 28 13.62 -6.95 6.86
CA MET A 28 12.36 -6.35 7.33
C MET A 28 11.26 -7.39 7.59
N ARG A 29 11.29 -8.53 6.87
CA ARG A 29 10.33 -9.64 7.04
C ARG A 29 10.69 -10.60 8.17
N GLY A 30 11.95 -10.58 8.65
CA GLY A 30 12.48 -11.44 9.71
C GLY A 30 13.01 -10.63 10.89
N HIS A 31 13.47 -11.33 11.93
CA HIS A 31 14.07 -10.69 13.12
C HIS A 31 15.60 -10.69 13.08
N LEU A 32 16.18 -11.82 12.73
CA LEU A 32 17.62 -12.05 12.64
C LEU A 32 17.92 -12.82 11.36
N ALA A 33 19.05 -12.52 10.75
CA ALA A 33 19.56 -13.25 9.60
C ALA A 33 21.08 -13.40 9.72
N ILE A 34 21.64 -14.41 9.11
CA ILE A 34 23.09 -14.47 8.85
C ILE A 34 23.33 -14.22 7.36
N ARG A 35 24.57 -13.88 6.98
CA ARG A 35 24.89 -13.63 5.56
C ARG A 35 24.52 -14.81 4.64
N GLY A 36 24.60 -16.05 5.14
CA GLY A 36 24.20 -17.24 4.39
C GLY A 36 22.69 -17.25 4.07
N ASP A 37 21.84 -16.82 5.01
CA ASP A 37 20.40 -16.71 4.81
C ASP A 37 20.08 -15.68 3.73
N LEU A 38 20.79 -14.54 3.74
CA LEU A 38 20.64 -13.49 2.73
C LEU A 38 21.06 -13.99 1.34
N VAL A 39 22.15 -14.79 1.24
CA VAL A 39 22.56 -15.42 -0.03
C VAL A 39 21.45 -16.33 -0.54
N ALA A 40 20.92 -17.22 0.32
CA ALA A 40 19.86 -18.16 -0.06
C ALA A 40 18.56 -17.43 -0.46
N ALA A 41 18.14 -16.44 0.32
CA ALA A 41 16.88 -15.74 0.10
C ALA A 41 16.93 -14.75 -1.10
N THR A 42 18.08 -14.11 -1.31
CA THR A 42 18.20 -13.11 -2.38
C THR A 42 18.74 -13.70 -3.69
N GLY A 43 19.35 -14.88 -3.68
CA GLY A 43 20.04 -15.45 -4.85
C GLY A 43 21.26 -14.66 -5.30
N LEU A 44 21.76 -13.72 -4.47
CA LEU A 44 22.96 -12.94 -4.75
C LEU A 44 24.22 -13.74 -4.37
N SER A 45 25.34 -13.45 -5.03
CA SER A 45 26.63 -14.06 -4.65
C SER A 45 27.07 -13.61 -3.26
N GLN A 46 27.82 -14.47 -2.56
CA GLN A 46 28.35 -14.16 -1.22
C GLN A 46 29.17 -12.85 -1.17
N PRO A 47 30.06 -12.53 -2.14
CA PRO A 47 30.75 -11.24 -2.16
C PRO A 47 29.79 -10.04 -2.31
N THR A 48 28.71 -10.19 -3.09
CA THR A 48 27.70 -9.15 -3.28
C THR A 48 26.91 -8.90 -2.00
N VAL A 49 26.47 -9.98 -1.32
CA VAL A 49 25.80 -9.87 -0.01
C VAL A 49 26.73 -9.23 1.02
N THR A 50 28.00 -9.61 1.05
CA THR A 50 28.99 -9.02 1.99
C THR A 50 29.09 -7.50 1.78
N ARG A 51 29.21 -7.02 0.54
CA ARG A 51 29.26 -5.59 0.24
C ARG A 51 27.95 -4.89 0.61
N ALA A 52 26.82 -5.48 0.26
CA ALA A 52 25.50 -4.94 0.60
C ALA A 52 25.33 -4.78 2.12
N VAL A 53 25.67 -5.82 2.89
CA VAL A 53 25.64 -5.80 4.36
C VAL A 53 26.57 -4.72 4.90
N THR A 54 27.80 -4.60 4.39
CA THR A 54 28.75 -3.53 4.81
C THR A 54 28.16 -2.14 4.57
N SER A 55 27.53 -1.89 3.41
CA SER A 55 26.88 -0.62 3.11
C SER A 55 25.69 -0.35 4.04
N LEU A 56 24.87 -1.35 4.34
CA LEU A 56 23.72 -1.22 5.25
C LEU A 56 24.16 -0.99 6.71
N VAL A 57 25.26 -1.61 7.15
CA VAL A 57 25.86 -1.35 8.47
C VAL A 57 26.41 0.07 8.51
N GLY A 58 27.13 0.50 7.48
CA GLY A 58 27.65 1.87 7.37
C GLY A 58 26.55 2.93 7.36
N ALA A 59 25.40 2.61 6.80
CA ALA A 59 24.21 3.45 6.82
C ALA A 59 23.41 3.36 8.15
N GLY A 60 23.85 2.58 9.12
CA GLY A 60 23.13 2.41 10.40
C GLY A 60 21.76 1.75 10.29
N LEU A 61 21.46 1.05 9.18
CA LEU A 61 20.18 0.36 8.95
C LEU A 61 20.15 -1.03 9.54
N ILE A 62 21.30 -1.68 9.65
CA ILE A 62 21.49 -2.97 10.30
C ILE A 62 22.74 -2.94 11.17
N HIS A 63 22.83 -3.83 12.15
CA HIS A 63 24.03 -4.04 12.92
C HIS A 63 24.35 -5.51 13.08
N GLU A 64 25.63 -5.82 13.30
CA GLU A 64 26.11 -7.14 13.62
C GLU A 64 25.92 -7.41 15.10
N ARG A 65 25.48 -8.64 15.43
CA ARG A 65 25.21 -9.10 16.81
C ARG A 65 26.20 -10.20 17.21
N PRO A 66 27.48 -9.85 17.46
CA PRO A 66 28.46 -10.84 17.92
C PRO A 66 28.11 -11.44 19.28
N ASP A 67 27.33 -10.71 20.09
CA ASP A 67 26.80 -11.18 21.39
C ASP A 67 25.81 -12.35 21.26
N LEU A 68 25.19 -12.52 20.08
CA LEU A 68 24.26 -13.62 19.80
C LEU A 68 24.92 -14.80 19.08
N VAL A 69 26.24 -14.79 18.93
CA VAL A 69 26.95 -15.91 18.30
C VAL A 69 26.85 -17.13 19.21
N ARG A 70 26.19 -18.19 18.72
CA ARG A 70 26.21 -19.50 19.38
C ARG A 70 27.49 -20.21 19.01
N ALA A 71 28.25 -20.70 20.01
CA ALA A 71 29.41 -21.56 19.81
C ALA A 71 28.93 -22.88 19.16
N ALA A 72 29.13 -23.02 17.86
CA ALA A 72 28.71 -24.18 17.10
C ALA A 72 29.88 -24.71 16.28
N GLY A 73 30.66 -25.64 16.83
CA GLY A 73 31.63 -26.44 16.10
C GLY A 73 32.83 -25.70 15.50
N PRO A 74 33.73 -26.43 14.81
CA PRO A 74 34.86 -25.82 14.12
C PRO A 74 34.42 -25.05 12.90
N GLY A 75 34.83 -23.78 12.78
CA GLY A 75 34.55 -22.89 11.66
C GLY A 75 34.48 -21.41 12.07
N ARG A 76 34.48 -20.52 11.08
CA ARG A 76 34.32 -19.05 11.34
C ARG A 76 32.95 -18.79 11.95
N PRO A 77 32.84 -18.08 13.08
CA PRO A 77 31.58 -17.73 13.70
C PRO A 77 30.61 -17.03 12.71
N ARG A 78 29.35 -17.47 12.69
CA ARG A 78 28.29 -16.86 11.89
C ARG A 78 27.67 -15.74 12.71
N ILE A 79 28.10 -14.50 12.46
CA ILE A 79 27.60 -13.34 13.18
C ILE A 79 26.18 -13.00 12.69
N PRO A 80 25.18 -13.02 13.58
CA PRO A 80 23.83 -12.60 13.24
C PRO A 80 23.77 -11.11 12.90
N LEU A 81 22.86 -10.79 12.02
CA LEU A 81 22.51 -9.42 11.59
C LEU A 81 21.12 -9.10 12.08
N GLU A 82 20.93 -7.89 12.58
CA GLU A 82 19.65 -7.38 13.05
C GLU A 82 19.39 -6.00 12.46
N MET A 83 18.12 -5.69 12.19
CA MET A 83 17.72 -4.33 11.83
C MET A 83 18.03 -3.39 12.99
N ALA A 84 18.81 -2.35 12.75
CA ALA A 84 19.08 -1.33 13.74
C ALA A 84 17.83 -0.49 14.03
N PRO A 85 17.64 0.01 15.26
CA PRO A 85 16.67 1.07 15.51
C PRO A 85 17.16 2.33 14.80
N THR A 86 16.36 2.87 13.89
CA THR A 86 16.70 4.07 13.12
C THR A 86 16.03 5.30 13.73
N PRO A 87 16.76 6.41 13.88
CA PRO A 87 16.25 7.61 14.53
C PRO A 87 15.44 8.51 13.58
N TRP A 88 14.78 7.97 12.57
CA TRP A 88 13.94 8.72 11.63
C TRP A 88 12.65 7.99 11.31
N LEU A 89 11.71 8.74 10.76
CA LEU A 89 10.37 8.30 10.43
C LEU A 89 10.13 8.29 8.92
N HIS A 90 9.32 7.35 8.47
CA HIS A 90 8.65 7.35 7.18
C HIS A 90 7.19 7.72 7.41
N ILE A 91 6.70 8.77 6.77
CA ILE A 91 5.31 9.21 6.88
C ILE A 91 4.54 8.66 5.68
N GLY A 92 3.43 8.01 5.93
CA GLY A 92 2.54 7.50 4.88
C GLY A 92 1.12 8.00 5.06
N ALA A 93 0.50 8.46 3.99
CA ALA A 93 -0.90 8.79 3.96
C ALA A 93 -1.62 8.02 2.86
N ALA A 94 -2.87 7.68 3.10
CA ALA A 94 -3.78 7.16 2.09
C ALA A 94 -5.05 7.99 2.07
N ILE A 95 -5.44 8.45 0.88
CA ILE A 95 -6.64 9.25 0.66
C ILE A 95 -7.63 8.40 -0.10
N THR A 96 -8.74 8.07 0.56
CA THR A 96 -9.89 7.34 0.00
C THR A 96 -11.11 8.26 -0.09
N GLU A 97 -12.25 7.79 -0.58
CA GLU A 97 -13.48 8.58 -0.57
C GLU A 97 -14.02 8.88 0.83
N ASP A 98 -13.77 7.96 1.77
CA ASP A 98 -14.31 8.04 3.12
C ASP A 98 -13.47 8.91 4.06
N GLY A 99 -12.27 9.31 3.64
CA GLY A 99 -11.35 10.10 4.46
C GLY A 99 -9.88 9.80 4.18
N GLY A 100 -9.02 10.46 4.93
CA GLY A 100 -7.60 10.23 4.91
C GLY A 100 -7.13 9.43 6.13
N THR A 101 -6.19 8.53 5.91
CA THR A 101 -5.43 7.83 6.96
C THR A 101 -3.98 8.29 6.91
N LEU A 102 -3.41 8.62 8.04
CA LEU A 102 -2.03 9.05 8.21
C LEU A 102 -1.32 8.13 9.19
N GLY A 103 -0.21 7.52 8.77
CA GLY A 103 0.60 6.64 9.58
C GLY A 103 2.07 7.05 9.61
N PHE A 104 2.71 6.90 10.78
CA PHE A 104 4.14 7.04 10.97
C PHE A 104 4.76 5.66 11.13
N PHE A 105 5.73 5.35 10.30
CA PHE A 105 6.37 4.03 10.21
C PHE A 105 7.86 4.11 10.55
N ASP A 106 8.37 3.07 11.22
CA ASP A 106 9.80 2.85 11.34
C ASP A 106 10.37 2.23 10.05
N THR A 107 11.69 2.08 9.97
CA THR A 107 12.37 1.44 8.83
C THR A 107 12.02 -0.04 8.62
N ARG A 108 11.38 -0.69 9.60
CA ARG A 108 10.80 -2.04 9.44
C ARG A 108 9.39 -1.99 8.86
N GLY A 109 8.82 -0.80 8.69
CA GLY A 109 7.43 -0.61 8.30
C GLY A 109 6.42 -0.92 9.40
N ARG A 110 6.84 -0.91 10.68
CA ARG A 110 5.93 -1.02 11.81
C ARG A 110 5.33 0.34 12.09
N ILE A 111 4.02 0.35 12.33
CA ILE A 111 3.32 1.59 12.64
C ILE A 111 3.66 2.05 14.06
N LEU A 112 4.08 3.30 14.18
CA LEU A 112 4.41 3.94 15.45
C LEU A 112 3.26 4.81 15.94
N ARG A 113 2.58 5.47 15.01
CA ARG A 113 1.42 6.35 15.26
C ARG A 113 0.50 6.28 14.04
N GLU A 114 -0.78 6.41 14.28
CA GLU A 114 -1.80 6.47 13.24
C GLU A 114 -2.89 7.46 13.66
N THR A 115 -3.47 8.14 12.69
CA THR A 115 -4.64 8.98 12.85
C THR A 115 -5.40 9.06 11.54
N THR A 116 -6.64 9.49 11.60
CA THR A 116 -7.43 9.86 10.43
C THR A 116 -7.54 11.37 10.32
N PHE A 117 -7.81 11.85 9.12
CA PHE A 117 -8.13 13.25 8.84
C PHE A 117 -9.32 13.34 7.87
N PRO A 118 -10.15 14.37 7.97
CA PRO A 118 -11.27 14.55 7.06
C PRO A 118 -10.76 14.95 5.67
N LEU A 119 -11.51 14.61 4.64
CA LEU A 119 -11.29 15.22 3.34
C LEU A 119 -11.75 16.68 3.37
N GLY A 120 -11.06 17.52 2.63
CA GLY A 120 -11.49 18.86 2.37
C GLY A 120 -12.58 18.94 1.27
N THR A 121 -13.04 20.14 1.01
CA THR A 121 -13.98 20.41 -0.09
C THR A 121 -13.34 20.25 -1.46
N ASP A 122 -12.02 20.40 -1.52
CA ASP A 122 -11.18 20.24 -2.71
C ASP A 122 -9.79 19.69 -2.34
N THR A 123 -8.90 19.58 -3.33
CA THR A 123 -7.54 19.05 -3.12
C THR A 123 -6.68 19.96 -2.23
N PRO A 124 -6.65 21.30 -2.38
CA PRO A 124 -5.95 22.19 -1.46
C PRO A 124 -6.38 22.05 -0.01
N ASP A 125 -7.67 22.02 0.25
CA ASP A 125 -8.23 21.88 1.60
C ASP A 125 -7.86 20.50 2.22
N THR A 126 -7.89 19.45 1.41
CA THR A 126 -7.44 18.12 1.82
C THR A 126 -5.95 18.11 2.16
N ALA A 127 -5.11 18.84 1.41
CA ALA A 127 -3.68 18.96 1.69
C ALA A 127 -3.44 19.65 3.03
N GLU A 128 -4.16 20.73 3.35
CA GLU A 128 -4.03 21.43 4.62
C GLU A 128 -4.47 20.55 5.81
N HIS A 129 -5.52 19.73 5.66
CA HIS A 129 -5.90 18.75 6.68
C HIS A 129 -4.81 17.71 6.92
N LEU A 130 -4.18 17.21 5.85
CA LEU A 130 -3.05 16.27 5.94
C LEU A 130 -1.86 16.93 6.63
N ILE A 131 -1.47 18.15 6.24
CA ILE A 131 -0.38 18.91 6.84
C ILE A 131 -0.63 19.12 8.34
N ALA A 132 -1.82 19.57 8.71
CA ALA A 132 -2.19 19.74 10.12
C ALA A 132 -2.12 18.41 10.89
N GLY A 133 -2.51 17.31 10.27
CA GLY A 133 -2.39 15.97 10.84
C GLY A 133 -0.93 15.58 11.10
N ILE A 134 -0.05 15.81 10.12
CA ILE A 134 1.39 15.54 10.24
C ILE A 134 2.00 16.38 11.37
N HIS A 135 1.78 17.69 11.39
CA HIS A 135 2.29 18.57 12.45
C HIS A 135 1.82 18.15 13.85
N ARG A 136 0.54 17.79 13.99
CA ARG A 136 -0.03 17.32 15.26
C ARG A 136 0.66 16.05 15.77
N LEU A 137 1.00 15.12 14.90
CA LEU A 137 1.70 13.89 15.29
C LEU A 137 3.19 14.16 15.53
N LEU A 138 3.85 15.00 14.72
CA LEU A 138 5.26 15.37 14.88
C LEU A 138 5.51 16.18 16.15
N SER A 139 4.57 17.03 16.59
CA SER A 139 4.73 17.84 17.81
C SER A 139 5.01 17.00 19.07
N ARG A 140 4.74 15.71 19.03
CA ARG A 140 4.98 14.75 20.11
C ARG A 140 6.22 13.85 19.88
N LEU A 141 6.94 14.06 18.78
CA LEU A 141 8.05 13.22 18.36
C LEU A 141 9.16 14.13 17.80
N ALA A 142 10.26 14.30 18.53
CA ALA A 142 11.44 15.02 18.04
C ALA A 142 12.31 14.07 17.18
N VAL A 143 11.77 13.60 16.06
CA VAL A 143 12.45 12.63 15.19
C VAL A 143 12.42 13.13 13.74
N PRO A 144 13.55 13.15 13.02
CA PRO A 144 13.61 13.57 11.64
C PRO A 144 12.71 12.74 10.73
N VAL A 145 12.16 13.39 9.69
CA VAL A 145 11.36 12.73 8.65
C VAL A 145 12.26 12.34 7.49
N ALA A 146 12.29 11.05 7.14
CA ALA A 146 13.06 10.55 6.02
C ALA A 146 12.41 10.94 4.68
N ASP A 147 11.15 10.62 4.57
CA ASP A 147 10.31 10.88 3.40
C ASP A 147 8.82 10.87 3.76
N ILE A 148 8.01 11.37 2.85
CA ILE A 148 6.56 11.39 2.96
C ILE A 148 5.99 10.68 1.72
N GLY A 149 5.18 9.66 1.93
CA GLY A 149 4.45 8.97 0.87
C GLY A 149 2.95 9.26 0.93
N VAL A 150 2.32 9.53 -0.21
CA VAL A 150 0.86 9.71 -0.29
C VAL A 150 0.31 8.78 -1.35
N ALA A 151 -0.59 7.89 -0.97
CA ALA A 151 -1.38 7.07 -1.87
C ALA A 151 -2.75 7.72 -2.05
N ALA A 152 -3.09 8.13 -3.26
CA ALA A 152 -4.36 8.80 -3.55
C ALA A 152 -4.91 8.36 -4.91
N THR A 153 -6.23 8.44 -5.08
CA THR A 153 -6.83 8.34 -6.41
C THR A 153 -6.61 9.66 -7.18
N ALA A 154 -6.37 9.58 -8.49
CA ALA A 154 -6.35 10.80 -9.31
C ALA A 154 -7.67 11.59 -9.11
N PRO A 155 -7.66 12.93 -9.01
CA PRO A 155 -6.71 13.93 -9.50
C PRO A 155 -5.79 14.56 -8.45
N HIS A 156 -5.70 14.01 -7.26
CA HIS A 156 -5.00 14.66 -6.12
C HIS A 156 -3.46 14.67 -6.20
N THR A 157 -2.87 13.94 -7.13
CA THR A 157 -1.45 13.56 -7.07
C THR A 157 -0.45 14.70 -7.26
N GLY A 158 -0.67 15.62 -8.20
CA GLY A 158 0.31 16.68 -8.51
C GLY A 158 0.46 17.71 -7.39
N PHE A 159 -0.61 18.34 -7.02
CA PHE A 159 -0.65 19.41 -6.02
C PHE A 159 -0.15 18.96 -4.64
N LEU A 160 -0.52 17.74 -4.20
CA LEU A 160 -0.11 17.20 -2.89
C LEU A 160 1.41 17.07 -2.78
N GLY A 161 2.08 16.61 -3.84
CA GLY A 161 3.52 16.44 -3.84
C GLY A 161 4.28 17.76 -3.64
N GLU A 162 3.90 18.79 -4.39
CA GLU A 162 4.51 20.12 -4.30
C GLU A 162 4.26 20.75 -2.94
N ARG A 163 3.01 20.78 -2.49
CA ARG A 163 2.62 21.44 -1.24
C ARG A 163 3.27 20.82 0.00
N LEU A 164 3.35 19.48 0.06
CA LEU A 164 4.03 18.77 1.16
C LEU A 164 5.54 18.96 1.12
N THR A 165 6.14 19.01 -0.08
CA THR A 165 7.58 19.27 -0.23
C THR A 165 7.94 20.68 0.27
N GLU A 166 7.13 21.69 -0.06
CA GLU A 166 7.30 23.07 0.41
C GLU A 166 7.21 23.14 1.93
N GLU A 167 6.23 22.47 2.53
CA GLU A 167 5.98 22.54 3.97
C GLU A 167 7.05 21.84 4.80
N PHE A 168 7.46 20.64 4.41
CA PHE A 168 8.31 19.78 5.25
C PHE A 168 9.78 19.72 4.82
N GLY A 169 10.13 20.21 3.65
CA GLY A 169 11.50 20.12 3.11
C GLY A 169 12.01 18.68 2.97
N ALA A 170 11.11 17.70 3.07
CA ALA A 170 11.39 16.29 2.93
C ALA A 170 11.03 15.80 1.53
N PRO A 171 11.68 14.75 1.01
CA PRO A 171 11.25 14.13 -0.24
C PRO A 171 9.83 13.59 -0.14
N VAL A 172 9.02 13.87 -1.16
CA VAL A 172 7.63 13.41 -1.22
C VAL A 172 7.44 12.46 -2.39
N THR A 173 6.78 11.33 -2.14
CA THR A 173 6.38 10.34 -3.15
C THR A 173 4.86 10.32 -3.21
N VAL A 174 4.28 10.57 -4.38
CA VAL A 174 2.82 10.49 -4.56
C VAL A 174 2.50 9.41 -5.58
N GLY A 175 1.68 8.46 -5.19
CA GLY A 175 1.31 7.30 -5.99
C GLY A 175 -0.20 7.06 -6.04
N ASP A 176 -0.61 6.27 -7.03
CA ASP A 176 -1.99 5.79 -7.13
C ASP A 176 -2.32 4.81 -5.99
N LEU A 177 -3.54 4.92 -5.44
CA LEU A 177 -3.99 4.09 -4.32
C LEU A 177 -4.04 2.61 -4.69
N THR A 178 -4.58 2.28 -5.86
CA THR A 178 -4.72 0.88 -6.32
C THR A 178 -3.36 0.28 -6.63
N ALA A 179 -2.45 1.08 -7.22
CA ALA A 179 -1.06 0.67 -7.43
C ALA A 179 -0.33 0.41 -6.11
N SER A 180 -0.55 1.24 -5.10
CA SER A 180 0.03 1.06 -3.76
C SER A 180 -0.42 -0.26 -3.12
N LEU A 181 -1.68 -0.64 -3.30
CA LEU A 181 -2.22 -1.92 -2.83
C LEU A 181 -1.58 -3.11 -3.56
N ALA A 182 -1.43 -2.99 -4.89
CA ALA A 182 -0.80 -4.04 -5.69
C ALA A 182 0.68 -4.21 -5.31
N ALA A 183 1.39 -3.11 -5.06
CA ALA A 183 2.76 -3.13 -4.56
C ALA A 183 2.85 -3.75 -3.15
N ALA A 184 1.87 -3.51 -2.26
CA ALA A 184 1.81 -4.16 -0.95
C ALA A 184 1.77 -5.68 -1.07
N GLU A 185 0.94 -6.20 -1.97
CA GLU A 185 0.86 -7.64 -2.25
C GLU A 185 2.15 -8.17 -2.87
N LEU A 186 2.68 -7.46 -3.86
CA LEU A 186 3.92 -7.84 -4.54
C LEU A 186 5.11 -7.96 -3.57
N LEU A 187 5.20 -7.05 -2.59
CA LEU A 187 6.28 -7.01 -1.61
C LEU A 187 6.15 -8.07 -0.50
N THR A 188 4.93 -8.55 -0.24
CA THR A 188 4.68 -9.56 0.79
C THR A 188 4.65 -10.99 0.25
N THR A 189 4.34 -11.16 -1.02
CA THR A 189 4.31 -12.46 -1.69
C THR A 189 5.72 -12.87 -2.12
N ASP A 190 6.03 -14.15 -2.03
CA ASP A 190 7.30 -14.68 -2.55
C ASP A 190 7.37 -14.50 -4.08
N ALA A 191 8.57 -14.48 -4.64
CA ALA A 191 8.75 -14.30 -6.07
C ALA A 191 7.99 -15.39 -6.84
N THR A 192 7.05 -14.96 -7.67
CA THR A 192 6.24 -15.82 -8.54
C THR A 192 6.18 -15.17 -9.91
N THR A 193 6.12 -16.01 -10.94
CA THR A 193 5.91 -15.56 -12.33
C THR A 193 4.46 -15.17 -12.59
N ASP A 194 3.54 -15.59 -11.72
CA ASP A 194 2.11 -15.36 -11.90
C ASP A 194 1.76 -13.92 -11.50
N PRO A 195 0.97 -13.20 -12.29
CA PRO A 195 0.52 -11.86 -11.98
C PRO A 195 -0.36 -11.84 -10.72
N ILE A 196 -0.25 -10.76 -9.96
CA ILE A 196 -1.16 -10.41 -8.86
C ILE A 196 -2.14 -9.36 -9.40
N LEU A 197 -3.42 -9.58 -9.24
CA LEU A 197 -4.48 -8.68 -9.66
C LEU A 197 -5.16 -8.06 -8.44
N ILE A 198 -5.18 -6.74 -8.39
CA ILE A 198 -6.02 -5.97 -7.48
C ILE A 198 -7.20 -5.41 -8.27
N ILE A 199 -8.39 -5.66 -7.81
CA ILE A 199 -9.62 -5.05 -8.33
C ILE A 199 -10.14 -4.13 -7.24
N HIS A 200 -10.06 -2.83 -7.46
CA HIS A 200 -10.48 -1.81 -6.51
C HIS A 200 -11.75 -1.13 -7.00
N LEU A 201 -12.81 -1.17 -6.19
CA LEU A 201 -14.09 -0.57 -6.49
C LEU A 201 -14.45 0.46 -5.43
N ASP A 202 -14.26 1.72 -5.81
CA ASP A 202 -14.61 2.91 -5.04
C ASP A 202 -15.54 3.79 -5.91
N ARG A 203 -15.17 4.98 -6.36
CA ARG A 203 -15.99 5.79 -7.32
C ARG A 203 -16.19 5.10 -8.65
N GLY A 204 -15.19 4.36 -9.07
CA GLY A 204 -15.18 3.54 -10.27
C GLY A 204 -14.37 2.28 -10.04
N LEU A 205 -14.37 1.42 -11.03
CA LEU A 205 -13.60 0.19 -11.02
C LEU A 205 -12.20 0.47 -11.58
N THR A 206 -11.19 0.19 -10.78
CA THR A 206 -9.78 0.27 -11.19
C THR A 206 -9.13 -1.07 -10.96
N LEU A 207 -8.34 -1.52 -11.90
CA LEU A 207 -7.50 -2.70 -11.70
C LEU A 207 -6.03 -2.30 -11.62
N ALA A 208 -5.26 -3.04 -10.84
CA ALA A 208 -3.80 -2.99 -10.88
C ALA A 208 -3.26 -4.40 -11.04
N VAL A 209 -2.31 -4.54 -11.97
CA VAL A 209 -1.60 -5.79 -12.20
C VAL A 209 -0.16 -5.60 -11.74
N ALA A 210 0.27 -6.46 -10.80
CA ALA A 210 1.62 -6.47 -10.28
C ALA A 210 2.36 -7.73 -10.70
N ASN A 211 3.60 -7.57 -11.16
CA ASN A 211 4.53 -8.64 -11.50
C ASN A 211 5.97 -8.18 -11.25
N ASP A 212 6.96 -8.98 -11.62
CA ASP A 212 8.37 -8.64 -11.41
C ASP A 212 8.84 -7.37 -12.16
N ASN A 213 8.10 -6.91 -13.18
CA ASN A 213 8.40 -5.66 -13.89
C ASN A 213 7.84 -4.42 -13.18
N GLY A 214 7.00 -4.60 -12.16
CA GLY A 214 6.35 -3.55 -11.39
C GLY A 214 4.83 -3.62 -11.44
N VAL A 215 4.19 -2.48 -11.20
CA VAL A 215 2.74 -2.34 -11.13
C VAL A 215 2.24 -1.46 -12.27
N THR A 216 1.17 -1.89 -12.91
CA THR A 216 0.42 -1.09 -13.89
C THR A 216 -1.03 -0.97 -13.44
N THR A 217 -1.65 0.19 -13.63
CA THR A 217 -3.06 0.44 -13.31
C THR A 217 -3.87 0.79 -14.55
N HIS A 218 -5.11 0.35 -14.56
CA HIS A 218 -6.04 0.63 -15.66
C HIS A 218 -7.44 0.90 -15.08
N PRO A 219 -8.10 2.01 -15.45
CA PRO A 219 -9.53 2.19 -15.19
C PRO A 219 -10.32 1.16 -16.02
N VAL A 220 -11.38 0.66 -15.44
CA VAL A 220 -12.31 -0.26 -16.12
C VAL A 220 -13.65 0.43 -16.24
N ASP A 221 -14.11 0.56 -17.46
CA ASP A 221 -15.48 1.05 -17.71
C ASP A 221 -16.49 0.03 -17.19
N SER A 222 -17.30 0.44 -16.23
CA SER A 222 -18.30 -0.41 -15.60
C SER A 222 -19.41 0.39 -14.95
N ASP A 223 -20.63 -0.15 -14.96
CA ASP A 223 -21.79 0.42 -14.26
C ASP A 223 -21.96 -0.17 -12.86
N LEU A 224 -20.83 -0.45 -12.16
CA LEU A 224 -20.81 -1.07 -10.83
C LEU A 224 -20.53 -0.08 -9.70
N GLY A 225 -20.35 1.20 -10.05
CA GLY A 225 -20.03 2.29 -9.12
C GLY A 225 -21.18 2.65 -8.18
N PRO A 226 -20.92 3.55 -7.20
CA PRO A 226 -21.91 3.96 -6.20
C PRO A 226 -23.12 4.68 -6.82
N GLU A 227 -22.89 5.45 -7.90
CA GLU A 227 -23.98 6.17 -8.59
C GLU A 227 -24.97 5.21 -9.25
N SER A 228 -24.48 4.10 -9.80
CA SER A 228 -25.34 3.07 -10.38
C SER A 228 -26.17 2.36 -9.31
N LEU A 229 -25.51 1.95 -8.21
CA LEU A 229 -26.22 1.32 -7.11
C LEU A 229 -27.29 2.26 -6.52
N ALA A 230 -26.93 3.55 -6.31
CA ALA A 230 -27.89 4.56 -5.83
C ALA A 230 -29.09 4.72 -6.77
N ARG A 231 -28.84 4.73 -8.08
CA ARG A 231 -29.89 4.82 -9.10
C ARG A 231 -30.83 3.61 -9.04
N HIS A 232 -30.29 2.41 -8.95
CA HIS A 232 -31.08 1.19 -8.84
C HIS A 232 -31.94 1.16 -7.56
N LEU A 233 -31.37 1.56 -6.43
CA LEU A 233 -32.10 1.66 -5.15
C LEU A 233 -33.22 2.70 -5.19
N THR A 234 -33.00 3.82 -5.86
CA THR A 234 -34.02 4.85 -6.06
C THR A 234 -35.11 4.41 -7.02
N ASN A 235 -34.77 3.77 -8.13
CA ASN A 235 -35.73 3.27 -9.10
C ASN A 235 -36.62 2.16 -8.55
N ALA A 236 -36.10 1.38 -7.59
CA ALA A 236 -36.85 0.36 -6.89
C ALA A 236 -37.65 0.89 -5.69
N ASP A 237 -37.67 2.20 -5.48
CA ASP A 237 -38.33 2.91 -4.36
C ASP A 237 -37.88 2.41 -2.96
N ILE A 238 -36.66 1.86 -2.88
CA ILE A 238 -36.09 1.31 -1.64
C ILE A 238 -35.48 2.43 -0.77
N LEU A 239 -34.80 3.40 -1.42
CA LEU A 239 -34.21 4.54 -0.74
C LEU A 239 -34.53 5.85 -1.49
N PRO A 240 -34.89 6.92 -0.78
CA PRO A 240 -35.12 8.22 -1.41
C PRO A 240 -33.83 8.72 -2.08
N GLY A 241 -33.97 9.29 -3.26
CA GLY A 241 -32.86 9.79 -4.08
C GLY A 241 -31.98 10.79 -3.34
N GLN A 242 -30.86 10.33 -2.84
CA GLN A 242 -29.80 11.18 -2.29
C GLN A 242 -28.63 11.16 -3.24
N LYS A 243 -28.14 12.35 -3.63
CA LYS A 243 -26.87 12.51 -4.35
C LYS A 243 -25.71 12.16 -3.38
N ARG A 244 -25.35 10.89 -3.28
CA ARG A 244 -24.17 10.44 -2.54
C ARG A 244 -23.02 10.19 -3.51
N ARG A 245 -21.82 10.60 -3.12
CA ARG A 245 -20.63 10.50 -3.98
C ARG A 245 -19.85 9.20 -3.80
N GLY A 246 -20.24 8.33 -2.86
CA GLY A 246 -19.53 7.09 -2.54
C GLY A 246 -20.45 5.98 -2.02
N PHE A 247 -19.88 4.81 -1.74
CA PHE A 247 -20.60 3.66 -1.18
C PHE A 247 -20.95 3.82 0.30
N THR A 248 -20.18 4.60 1.05
CA THR A 248 -20.35 4.77 2.49
C THR A 248 -21.70 5.37 2.82
N GLY A 249 -22.44 4.67 3.66
CA GLY A 249 -23.81 5.01 4.05
C GLY A 249 -24.85 4.93 2.91
N LEU A 250 -24.51 4.31 1.77
CA LEU A 250 -25.46 4.05 0.70
C LEU A 250 -26.52 3.03 1.12
N LEU A 251 -26.09 2.03 1.92
CA LEU A 251 -26.98 1.09 2.60
C LEU A 251 -26.75 1.25 4.11
N PRO A 252 -27.50 2.15 4.80
CA PRO A 252 -27.46 2.25 6.24
C PRO A 252 -27.81 0.92 6.92
N ALA A 253 -27.23 0.66 8.08
CA ALA A 253 -27.48 -0.60 8.82
C ALA A 253 -28.98 -0.80 9.17
N GLU A 254 -29.73 0.30 9.27
CA GLU A 254 -31.15 0.31 9.54
C GLU A 254 -32.02 0.11 8.28
N THR A 255 -31.39 -0.05 7.10
CA THR A 255 -32.16 -0.26 5.86
C THR A 255 -32.98 -1.53 5.97
N PRO A 256 -34.34 -1.46 5.83
CA PRO A 256 -35.16 -2.64 5.90
C PRO A 256 -34.76 -3.70 4.89
N GLN A 257 -34.55 -4.91 5.34
CA GLN A 257 -34.24 -6.04 4.47
C GLN A 257 -35.49 -6.51 3.77
N SER A 258 -35.77 -5.96 2.59
CA SER A 258 -36.91 -6.41 1.78
C SER A 258 -36.47 -7.48 0.75
N PRO A 259 -37.36 -8.33 0.27
CA PRO A 259 -37.07 -9.27 -0.83
C PRO A 259 -36.57 -8.54 -2.08
N GLU A 260 -37.09 -7.35 -2.38
CA GLU A 260 -36.74 -6.54 -3.54
C GLU A 260 -35.31 -6.01 -3.40
N LEU A 261 -34.93 -5.53 -2.22
CA LEU A 261 -33.57 -5.11 -1.93
C LEU A 261 -32.60 -6.28 -2.09
N ARG A 262 -32.93 -7.45 -1.53
CA ARG A 262 -32.06 -8.63 -1.63
C ARG A 262 -31.89 -9.09 -3.08
N LEU A 263 -32.96 -9.08 -3.88
CA LEU A 263 -32.90 -9.42 -5.29
C LEU A 263 -31.95 -8.48 -6.06
N LEU A 264 -32.05 -7.18 -5.84
CA LEU A 264 -31.20 -6.15 -6.45
C LEU A 264 -29.73 -6.35 -6.07
N LEU A 265 -29.44 -6.59 -4.78
CA LEU A 265 -28.08 -6.81 -4.30
C LEU A 265 -27.49 -8.14 -4.77
N ASP A 266 -28.31 -9.18 -4.90
CA ASP A 266 -27.90 -10.47 -5.46
C ASP A 266 -27.53 -10.37 -6.94
N GLU A 267 -28.30 -9.60 -7.70
CA GLU A 267 -28.00 -9.33 -9.10
C GLU A 267 -26.68 -8.56 -9.23
N ARG A 268 -26.49 -7.52 -8.45
CA ARG A 268 -25.23 -6.78 -8.39
C ARG A 268 -24.04 -7.68 -8.02
N ALA A 269 -24.21 -8.56 -7.02
CA ALA A 269 -23.17 -9.50 -6.62
C ALA A 269 -22.81 -10.50 -7.75
N ARG A 270 -23.80 -10.90 -8.59
CA ARG A 270 -23.58 -11.71 -9.77
C ARG A 270 -22.77 -10.93 -10.81
N GLU A 271 -23.15 -9.70 -11.14
CA GLU A 271 -22.44 -8.84 -12.11
C GLU A 271 -21.00 -8.55 -11.69
N LEU A 272 -20.78 -8.28 -10.38
CA LEU A 272 -19.45 -8.17 -9.79
C LEU A 272 -18.65 -9.46 -9.98
N GLY A 273 -19.27 -10.61 -9.72
CA GLY A 273 -18.65 -11.92 -9.91
C GLY A 273 -18.23 -12.19 -11.34
N GLU A 274 -19.07 -11.89 -12.31
CA GLU A 274 -18.77 -12.02 -13.74
C GLU A 274 -17.60 -11.11 -14.15
N THR A 275 -17.60 -9.86 -13.68
CA THR A 275 -16.52 -8.91 -13.94
C THR A 275 -15.21 -9.38 -13.34
N VAL A 276 -15.21 -9.84 -12.09
CA VAL A 276 -14.01 -10.39 -11.41
C VAL A 276 -13.49 -11.61 -12.17
N ALA A 277 -14.36 -12.54 -12.55
CA ALA A 277 -13.96 -13.74 -13.29
C ALA A 277 -13.33 -13.38 -14.66
N ARG A 278 -13.94 -12.49 -15.41
CA ARG A 278 -13.42 -12.01 -16.70
C ARG A 278 -12.05 -11.36 -16.53
N LEU A 279 -11.90 -10.39 -15.63
CA LEU A 279 -10.63 -9.71 -15.40
C LEU A 279 -9.53 -10.66 -14.91
N THR A 280 -9.89 -11.68 -14.13
CA THR A 280 -8.96 -12.73 -13.70
C THR A 280 -8.46 -13.55 -14.86
N GLN A 281 -9.36 -13.95 -15.78
CA GLN A 281 -9.01 -14.69 -17.00
C GLN A 281 -8.15 -13.85 -17.94
N ASP A 282 -8.53 -12.59 -18.19
CA ASP A 282 -7.83 -11.68 -19.10
C ASP A 282 -6.38 -11.41 -18.65
N THR A 283 -6.14 -11.36 -17.35
CA THR A 283 -4.82 -11.11 -16.76
C THR A 283 -4.01 -12.38 -16.49
N GLY A 284 -4.65 -13.53 -16.44
CA GLY A 284 -4.02 -14.80 -16.04
C GLY A 284 -3.58 -14.81 -14.57
N ALA A 285 -4.14 -13.95 -13.74
CA ALA A 285 -3.74 -13.81 -12.35
C ALA A 285 -4.04 -15.05 -11.51
N ARG A 286 -3.10 -15.41 -10.63
CA ARG A 286 -3.25 -16.48 -9.63
C ARG A 286 -3.58 -15.98 -8.24
N THR A 287 -3.31 -14.72 -7.98
CA THR A 287 -3.69 -14.02 -6.75
C THR A 287 -4.56 -12.83 -7.12
N VAL A 288 -5.78 -12.80 -6.62
CA VAL A 288 -6.76 -11.74 -6.87
C VAL A 288 -7.21 -11.16 -5.53
N VAL A 289 -7.07 -9.85 -5.41
CA VAL A 289 -7.51 -9.12 -4.21
C VAL A 289 -8.60 -8.14 -4.59
N LEU A 290 -9.75 -8.29 -3.96
CA LEU A 290 -10.89 -7.41 -4.10
C LEU A 290 -10.82 -6.35 -2.99
N ALA A 291 -10.81 -5.09 -3.36
CA ALA A 291 -10.59 -3.97 -2.45
C ALA A 291 -11.63 -2.86 -2.68
N GLY A 292 -11.92 -2.13 -1.63
CA GLY A 292 -12.78 -0.95 -1.68
C GLY A 292 -14.22 -1.20 -1.23
N PRO A 293 -14.94 -0.10 -0.92
CA PRO A 293 -16.26 -0.16 -0.33
C PRO A 293 -17.31 -0.79 -1.24
N GLY A 294 -17.08 -0.79 -2.55
CA GLY A 294 -17.99 -1.44 -3.50
C GLY A 294 -18.13 -2.95 -3.32
N PHE A 295 -17.12 -3.61 -2.73
CA PHE A 295 -17.16 -5.03 -2.40
C PHE A 295 -17.69 -5.30 -0.98
N THR A 296 -17.62 -4.32 -0.08
CA THR A 296 -17.98 -4.50 1.34
C THR A 296 -19.33 -3.90 1.72
N VAL A 297 -19.96 -3.16 0.81
CA VAL A 297 -21.27 -2.53 1.03
C VAL A 297 -22.41 -3.55 1.30
N ASP A 298 -22.27 -4.78 0.77
CA ASP A 298 -23.21 -5.88 0.96
C ASP A 298 -22.46 -7.17 1.36
N PRO A 299 -22.17 -7.39 2.64
CA PRO A 299 -21.48 -8.59 3.10
C PRO A 299 -22.22 -9.90 2.80
N ASP A 300 -23.55 -9.87 2.74
CA ASP A 300 -24.37 -11.06 2.45
C ASP A 300 -24.23 -11.51 0.99
N GLY A 301 -23.85 -10.59 0.09
CA GLY A 301 -23.59 -10.84 -1.33
C GLY A 301 -22.34 -11.68 -1.60
N TYR A 302 -21.43 -11.86 -0.63
CA TYR A 302 -20.16 -12.57 -0.86
C TYR A 302 -20.34 -14.01 -1.34
N ARG A 303 -21.34 -14.73 -0.84
CA ARG A 303 -21.64 -16.10 -1.31
C ARG A 303 -22.06 -16.12 -2.77
N LYS A 304 -22.84 -15.14 -3.19
CA LYS A 304 -23.31 -15.03 -4.58
C LYS A 304 -22.17 -14.68 -5.51
N LEU A 305 -21.35 -13.69 -5.12
CA LEU A 305 -20.13 -13.32 -5.84
C LEU A 305 -19.22 -14.53 -6.00
N ALA A 306 -18.89 -15.24 -4.92
CA ALA A 306 -18.04 -16.43 -4.97
C ALA A 306 -18.61 -17.54 -5.82
N ALA A 307 -19.93 -17.80 -5.75
CA ALA A 307 -20.62 -18.78 -6.58
C ALA A 307 -20.55 -18.46 -8.06
N THR A 308 -20.46 -17.19 -8.43
CA THR A 308 -20.31 -16.75 -9.83
C THR A 308 -18.85 -16.81 -10.27
N VAL A 309 -17.90 -16.46 -9.40
CA VAL A 309 -16.46 -16.44 -9.74
C VAL A 309 -15.87 -17.84 -9.83
N ASN A 310 -16.09 -18.69 -8.82
CA ASN A 310 -15.40 -19.97 -8.67
C ASN A 310 -15.51 -20.93 -9.86
N PRO A 311 -16.64 -21.08 -10.55
CA PRO A 311 -16.74 -21.93 -11.73
C PRO A 311 -15.97 -21.40 -12.95
N ASN A 312 -15.69 -20.08 -12.95
CA ASN A 312 -15.18 -19.35 -14.09
C ASN A 312 -13.70 -19.01 -14.02
N VAL A 313 -13.00 -19.42 -12.93
CA VAL A 313 -11.56 -19.20 -12.74
C VAL A 313 -10.84 -20.52 -12.48
N ASP A 314 -9.52 -20.53 -12.69
CA ASP A 314 -8.69 -21.69 -12.35
C ASP A 314 -8.77 -22.00 -10.86
N LYS A 315 -8.92 -23.28 -10.49
CA LYS A 315 -9.00 -23.76 -9.09
C LYS A 315 -7.78 -23.39 -8.23
N ARG A 316 -6.66 -23.04 -8.85
CA ARG A 316 -5.44 -22.58 -8.16
C ARG A 316 -5.43 -21.08 -7.90
N THR A 317 -6.41 -20.33 -8.40
CA THR A 317 -6.51 -18.90 -8.18
C THR A 317 -6.99 -18.62 -6.75
N ALA A 318 -6.19 -17.91 -5.99
CA ALA A 318 -6.56 -17.45 -4.66
C ALA A 318 -7.26 -16.08 -4.77
N ILE A 319 -8.51 -16.01 -4.31
CA ILE A 319 -9.29 -14.77 -4.32
C ILE A 319 -9.61 -14.40 -2.87
N ARG A 320 -9.35 -13.15 -2.49
CA ARG A 320 -9.70 -12.62 -1.18
C ARG A 320 -10.22 -11.18 -1.25
N ILE A 321 -10.99 -10.81 -0.25
CA ILE A 321 -11.51 -9.44 -0.09
C ILE A 321 -10.78 -8.78 1.07
N ILE A 322 -10.36 -7.53 0.91
CA ILE A 322 -9.90 -6.70 2.04
C ILE A 322 -11.15 -6.25 2.81
N PRO A 323 -11.28 -6.63 4.09
CA PRO A 323 -12.57 -6.55 4.79
C PRO A 323 -12.95 -5.14 5.21
N ASP A 324 -11.97 -4.24 5.38
CA ASP A 324 -12.21 -2.90 5.90
C ASP A 324 -11.31 -1.83 5.28
N ALA A 325 -11.83 -0.61 5.28
CA ALA A 325 -11.16 0.56 4.71
C ALA A 325 -9.87 0.93 5.47
N ALA A 326 -9.81 0.70 6.78
CA ALA A 326 -8.62 1.04 7.58
C ALA A 326 -7.44 0.13 7.24
N THR A 327 -7.68 -1.17 7.08
CA THR A 327 -6.66 -2.14 6.63
C THR A 327 -6.15 -1.77 5.23
N LEU A 328 -7.04 -1.43 4.30
CA LEU A 328 -6.72 -0.99 2.96
C LEU A 328 -5.85 0.29 2.98
N ALA A 329 -6.32 1.31 3.67
CA ALA A 329 -5.63 2.60 3.75
C ALA A 329 -4.24 2.47 4.41
N ARG A 330 -4.11 1.69 5.47
CA ARG A 330 -2.84 1.44 6.15
C ARG A 330 -1.85 0.69 5.25
N ALA A 331 -2.31 -0.31 4.50
CA ALA A 331 -1.47 -1.04 3.56
C ALA A 331 -0.93 -0.11 2.45
N ALA A 332 -1.79 0.72 1.86
CA ALA A 332 -1.41 1.68 0.84
C ALA A 332 -0.44 2.75 1.38
N ALA A 333 -0.77 3.36 2.53
CA ALA A 333 0.06 4.37 3.18
C ALA A 333 1.46 3.84 3.52
N ARG A 334 1.54 2.64 4.11
CA ARG A 334 2.81 1.99 4.43
C ARG A 334 3.65 1.75 3.17
N THR A 335 3.03 1.26 2.12
CA THR A 335 3.73 0.88 0.89
C THR A 335 4.35 2.08 0.21
N VAL A 336 3.61 3.17 0.04
CA VAL A 336 4.13 4.38 -0.58
C VAL A 336 5.17 5.08 0.28
N ALA A 337 5.04 5.04 1.61
CA ALA A 337 6.01 5.60 2.55
C ALA A 337 7.37 4.90 2.50
N LEU A 338 7.39 3.59 2.24
CA LEU A 338 8.61 2.79 2.23
C LEU A 338 9.19 2.58 0.81
N ASP A 339 8.55 3.07 -0.23
CA ASP A 339 8.94 2.82 -1.62
C ASP A 339 10.38 3.27 -1.91
N ARG A 340 10.76 4.47 -1.44
CA ARG A 340 12.12 4.98 -1.61
C ARG A 340 13.15 4.17 -0.82
N LEU A 341 12.84 3.81 0.43
CA LEU A 341 13.70 2.96 1.26
C LEU A 341 13.93 1.60 0.61
N LEU A 342 12.90 1.01 0.03
CA LEU A 342 12.97 -0.27 -0.68
C LEU A 342 13.58 -0.17 -2.07
N SER A 343 13.69 1.02 -2.63
CA SER A 343 14.37 1.26 -3.90
C SER A 343 15.88 1.46 -3.69
N ASP A 344 16.29 2.37 -2.79
CA ASP A 344 17.70 2.64 -2.45
C ASP A 344 17.86 3.08 -0.99
N PRO A 345 18.04 2.13 -0.06
CA PRO A 345 18.16 2.42 1.35
C PRO A 345 19.36 3.28 1.73
N VAL A 346 20.47 3.15 0.98
CA VAL A 346 21.69 3.90 1.26
C VAL A 346 21.56 5.36 0.83
N ALA A 347 20.93 5.61 -0.31
CA ALA A 347 20.65 6.98 -0.76
C ALA A 347 19.68 7.72 0.15
N VAL A 348 18.67 7.02 0.69
CA VAL A 348 17.74 7.61 1.69
C VAL A 348 18.51 8.04 2.93
N HIS A 349 19.41 7.20 3.45
CA HIS A 349 20.24 7.53 4.60
C HIS A 349 21.17 8.74 4.31
N ALA A 350 21.86 8.74 3.17
CA ALA A 350 22.75 9.84 2.78
C ALA A 350 22.00 11.18 2.73
N GLY A 351 20.83 11.20 2.08
CA GLY A 351 20.01 12.40 2.00
C GLY A 351 19.47 12.90 3.36
N LEU A 352 19.32 12.00 4.35
CA LEU A 352 18.99 12.39 5.71
C LEU A 352 20.15 13.07 6.44
N VAL A 353 21.37 12.50 6.29
CA VAL A 353 22.57 13.07 6.90
C VAL A 353 22.82 14.47 6.36
N ASP A 354 22.73 14.66 5.05
CA ASP A 354 22.93 15.95 4.40
C ASP A 354 21.93 17.02 4.90
N ARG A 355 20.66 16.65 5.06
CA ARG A 355 19.62 17.58 5.56
C ARG A 355 19.78 17.93 7.03
N ASN A 356 20.31 17.05 7.86
CA ASN A 356 20.53 17.30 9.29
C ASN A 356 21.80 18.10 9.58
N GLN A 357 22.67 18.34 8.58
CA GLN A 357 23.90 19.14 8.68
C GLN A 357 23.70 20.60 8.25
N LEU A 358 22.56 20.92 7.64
CA LEU A 358 22.16 22.29 7.25
C LEU A 358 21.26 22.93 8.30
#